data_bd6fcab3d5968ef4d9dc54637793451b
#
_entry.id   bd6fcab3d5968ef4d9dc54637793451b
#
_cell.length_a   1.000
_cell.length_b   1.000
_cell.length_c   1.000
_cell.angle_alpha   90.00
_cell.angle_beta   90.00
_cell.angle_gamma   90.00
#
_symmetry.space_group_name_H-M   'P 1'
#
loop_
_entity.id
_entity.type
_entity.pdbx_description
1 polymer ?
#
loop_
_entity_poly.entity_id
_entity_poly.type
_entity_poly.pdbx_seq_one_letter_code
_entity_poly.pdbx_strand_id
1 'polypeptide(L)'
;MKKLILISALLFGFNINAQDLPPDGKFTINHKNGEIYLTGEVKSREKHGTWEFFYDTGQLQAREKYNEGKPVGVWKTFSKNGRVLEEKDFSNINRGRLNSRGNPYGVSPGIK
;
A
#
# COMPACT_ATOMS: atom_id res chain seq x y z
N MET A 1 -3.10 -16.47 -14.24
CA MET A 1 -1.73 -16.34 -14.17
C MET A 1 -1.30 -15.48 -13.09
N LYS A 2 -0.04 -15.21 -13.08
CA LYS A 2 0.50 -14.46 -12.00
C LYS A 2 -0.11 -13.14 -11.79
N LYS A 3 -0.59 -12.53 -12.84
CA LYS A 3 -1.17 -11.23 -12.68
C LYS A 3 -2.39 -11.21 -11.84
N LEU A 4 -3.15 -12.25 -11.90
CA LEU A 4 -4.33 -12.31 -11.08
C LEU A 4 -3.98 -12.38 -9.63
N ILE A 5 -2.90 -13.06 -9.35
CA ILE A 5 -2.46 -13.18 -7.99
C ILE A 5 -2.04 -11.84 -7.45
N LEU A 6 -1.39 -11.05 -8.29
CA LEU A 6 -0.98 -9.75 -7.84
C LEU A 6 -2.15 -8.86 -7.54
N ILE A 7 -3.17 -8.94 -8.36
CA ILE A 7 -4.31 -8.10 -8.14
C ILE A 7 -5.00 -8.49 -6.85
N SER A 8 -5.05 -9.77 -6.61
CA SER A 8 -5.64 -10.24 -5.40
C SER A 8 -4.86 -9.75 -4.20
N ALA A 9 -3.56 -9.82 -4.31
CA ALA A 9 -2.73 -9.40 -3.21
C ALA A 9 -2.83 -7.93 -2.94
N LEU A 10 -3.18 -7.16 -3.94
CA LEU A 10 -3.30 -5.75 -3.75
C LEU A 10 -4.26 -5.40 -2.64
N LEU A 11 -5.36 -6.10 -2.56
CA LEU A 11 -6.35 -5.79 -1.56
C LEU A 11 -5.90 -6.13 -0.17
N PHE A 12 -4.91 -7.00 -0.07
CA PHE A 12 -4.46 -7.46 1.22
C PHE A 12 -3.00 -7.21 1.45
N GLY A 13 -2.40 -6.38 0.61
CA GLY A 13 -0.99 -6.16 0.75
C GLY A 13 -0.27 -6.79 -0.42
N PHE A 14 0.13 -5.94 -1.33
CA PHE A 14 0.81 -6.39 -2.52
C PHE A 14 2.13 -7.02 -2.14
N ASN A 15 2.31 -8.25 -2.56
CA ASN A 15 3.46 -8.99 -2.11
C ASN A 15 4.52 -9.08 -3.18
N ILE A 16 5.44 -8.19 -3.17
CA ILE A 16 6.58 -8.23 -4.07
C ILE A 16 7.81 -8.53 -3.25
N ASN A 17 8.55 -9.53 -3.67
CA ASN A 17 9.80 -9.83 -2.99
C ASN A 17 10.79 -8.72 -3.20
N ALA A 18 11.60 -8.48 -2.21
CA ALA A 18 12.64 -7.47 -2.32
C ALA A 18 13.54 -7.73 -3.53
N GLN A 19 13.70 -8.98 -3.89
CA GLN A 19 14.55 -9.32 -5.01
C GLN A 19 14.01 -8.85 -6.33
N ASP A 20 12.71 -8.63 -6.39
CA ASP A 20 12.08 -8.22 -7.63
C ASP A 20 12.08 -6.71 -7.81
N LEU A 21 12.56 -6.00 -6.83
CA LEU A 21 12.55 -4.55 -6.89
C LEU A 21 13.91 -4.03 -7.31
N PRO A 22 13.95 -2.93 -8.04
CA PRO A 22 15.23 -2.32 -8.37
C PRO A 22 15.87 -1.78 -7.10
N PRO A 23 17.15 -1.53 -7.11
CA PRO A 23 17.78 -1.03 -5.89
C PRO A 23 17.26 0.33 -5.46
N ASP A 24 17.01 1.19 -6.40
CA ASP A 24 16.51 2.51 -6.06
C ASP A 24 15.77 3.07 -7.24
N GLY A 25 14.86 4.00 -6.96
CA GLY A 25 14.20 4.73 -8.01
C GLY A 25 12.74 4.39 -8.14
N LYS A 26 12.16 4.85 -9.22
CA LYS A 26 10.75 4.63 -9.46
C LYS A 26 10.48 3.26 -10.00
N PHE A 27 9.37 2.72 -9.58
CA PHE A 27 8.95 1.40 -10.01
C PHE A 27 7.54 1.51 -10.56
N THR A 28 7.34 1.08 -11.78
CA THR A 28 6.05 1.20 -12.43
C THR A 28 5.72 -0.10 -13.15
N ILE A 29 4.47 -0.53 -13.02
CA ILE A 29 3.98 -1.68 -13.76
C ILE A 29 2.71 -1.23 -14.47
N ASN A 30 2.52 -1.69 -15.69
CA ASN A 30 1.35 -1.33 -16.46
C ASN A 30 0.38 -2.48 -16.59
N HIS A 31 -0.88 -2.12 -16.73
CA HIS A 31 -1.90 -3.08 -17.12
C HIS A 31 -1.64 -3.49 -18.57
N LYS A 32 -2.32 -4.52 -19.01
CA LYS A 32 -2.18 -4.95 -20.38
C LYS A 32 -2.59 -3.89 -21.38
N ASN A 33 -3.51 -3.03 -21.01
CA ASN A 33 -3.97 -2.00 -21.92
C ASN A 33 -3.04 -0.79 -21.96
N GLY A 34 -1.92 -0.86 -21.23
CA GLY A 34 -0.97 0.24 -21.26
C GLY A 34 -1.12 1.25 -20.15
N GLU A 35 -2.25 1.23 -19.44
CA GLU A 35 -2.43 2.15 -18.34
C GLU A 35 -1.60 1.68 -17.15
N ILE A 36 -1.21 2.62 -16.31
CA ILE A 36 -0.41 2.26 -15.15
C ILE A 36 -1.23 1.43 -14.19
N TYR A 37 -0.67 0.32 -13.76
CA TYR A 37 -1.28 -0.51 -12.76
C TYR A 37 -0.80 -0.08 -11.37
N LEU A 38 0.49 0.15 -11.23
CA LEU A 38 0.98 0.64 -9.95
C LEU A 38 2.24 1.46 -10.18
N THR A 39 2.49 2.36 -9.26
CA THR A 39 3.71 3.13 -9.28
C THR A 39 4.13 3.38 -7.84
N GLY A 40 5.43 3.40 -7.61
CA GLY A 40 5.96 3.64 -6.28
C GLY A 40 7.42 3.96 -6.35
N GLU A 41 8.02 4.04 -5.19
CA GLU A 41 9.44 4.30 -5.09
C GLU A 41 10.11 3.19 -4.33
N VAL A 42 11.35 2.89 -4.71
CA VAL A 42 12.12 1.86 -4.05
C VAL A 42 13.41 2.49 -3.55
N LYS A 43 13.77 2.13 -2.35
CA LYS A 43 15.01 2.60 -1.77
C LYS A 43 15.65 1.41 -1.10
N SER A 44 16.87 1.08 -1.49
CA SER A 44 17.57 -0.07 -0.94
C SER A 44 16.75 -1.34 -1.04
N ARG A 45 16.10 -1.50 -2.17
CA ARG A 45 15.29 -2.69 -2.47
C ARG A 45 14.10 -2.84 -1.55
N GLU A 46 13.69 -1.76 -0.95
CA GLU A 46 12.49 -1.77 -0.11
C GLU A 46 11.53 -0.73 -0.59
N LYS A 47 10.26 -0.98 -0.39
CA LYS A 47 9.26 0.02 -0.74
C LYS A 47 9.45 1.24 0.13
N HIS A 48 9.30 2.39 -0.50
CA HIS A 48 9.50 3.64 0.21
C HIS A 48 8.56 4.69 -0.37
N GLY A 49 8.08 5.58 0.47
CA GLY A 49 7.21 6.65 -0.01
C GLY A 49 5.84 6.14 -0.36
N THR A 50 5.21 6.83 -1.27
CA THR A 50 3.82 6.55 -1.63
C THR A 50 3.76 5.56 -2.76
N TRP A 51 2.93 4.55 -2.60
CA TRP A 51 2.68 3.56 -3.63
C TRP A 51 1.23 3.65 -4.01
N GLU A 52 0.96 3.77 -5.30
CA GLU A 52 -0.39 3.94 -5.79
C GLU A 52 -0.73 2.87 -6.80
N PHE A 53 -1.94 2.36 -6.69
CA PHE A 53 -2.43 1.32 -7.56
C PHE A 53 -3.64 1.86 -8.29
N PHE A 54 -3.79 1.48 -9.54
CA PHE A 54 -4.83 2.04 -10.37
C PHE A 54 -5.65 0.95 -11.03
N TYR A 55 -6.92 1.21 -11.18
CA TYR A 55 -7.76 0.36 -12.01
C TYR A 55 -7.30 0.49 -13.46
N ASP A 56 -7.70 -0.45 -14.29
CA ASP A 56 -7.32 -0.39 -15.69
C ASP A 56 -7.98 0.76 -16.44
N THR A 57 -8.91 1.44 -15.79
CA THR A 57 -9.50 2.65 -16.37
C THR A 57 -8.73 3.89 -15.96
N GLY A 58 -7.69 3.74 -15.16
CA GLY A 58 -6.87 4.88 -14.78
C GLY A 58 -7.21 5.52 -13.46
N GLN A 59 -8.27 5.08 -12.83
CA GLN A 59 -8.66 5.68 -11.56
C GLN A 59 -7.91 5.06 -10.42
N LEU A 60 -7.63 5.85 -9.40
CA LEU A 60 -6.89 5.37 -8.25
C LEU A 60 -7.68 4.28 -7.54
N GLN A 61 -7.01 3.17 -7.29
CA GLN A 61 -7.60 2.05 -6.60
C GLN A 61 -7.13 1.97 -5.16
N ALA A 62 -5.88 2.29 -4.92
CA ALA A 62 -5.35 2.21 -3.56
C ALA A 62 -4.15 3.11 -3.43
N ARG A 63 -3.95 3.59 -2.23
CA ARG A 63 -2.77 4.39 -1.92
C ARG A 63 -2.20 3.88 -0.62
N GLU A 64 -0.93 3.56 -0.65
CA GLU A 64 -0.21 3.03 0.48
C GLU A 64 1.02 3.87 0.72
N LYS A 65 1.55 3.84 1.92
CA LYS A 65 2.77 4.54 2.23
C LYS A 65 3.71 3.62 2.98
N TYR A 66 4.98 3.77 2.67
CA TYR A 66 6.00 2.93 3.28
C TYR A 66 7.18 3.76 3.71
N ASN A 67 7.85 3.29 4.72
CA ASN A 67 9.12 3.86 5.13
C ASN A 67 10.04 2.69 5.40
N GLU A 68 11.06 2.55 4.56
CA GLU A 68 12.03 1.46 4.72
C GLU A 68 11.32 0.11 4.80
N GLY A 69 10.40 -0.10 3.89
CA GLY A 69 9.71 -1.37 3.79
C GLY A 69 8.55 -1.56 4.74
N LYS A 70 8.34 -0.63 5.65
CA LYS A 70 7.28 -0.78 6.64
C LYS A 70 6.11 0.11 6.33
N PRO A 71 4.89 -0.36 6.53
CA PRO A 71 3.71 0.47 6.30
C PRO A 71 3.70 1.64 7.26
N VAL A 72 3.38 2.81 6.75
CA VAL A 72 3.23 3.99 7.59
C VAL A 72 2.03 4.78 7.13
N GLY A 73 1.57 5.67 7.96
CA GLY A 73 0.51 6.58 7.59
C GLY A 73 -0.83 5.89 7.41
N VAL A 74 -1.67 6.51 6.61
CA VAL A 74 -3.01 6.00 6.38
C VAL A 74 -3.09 5.46 4.98
N TRP A 75 -3.51 4.22 4.87
CA TRP A 75 -3.69 3.56 3.58
C TRP A 75 -5.17 3.63 3.23
N LYS A 76 -5.47 3.80 1.97
CA LYS A 76 -6.87 3.87 1.53
C LYS A 76 -7.07 3.05 0.28
N THR A 77 -8.25 2.48 0.17
CA THR A 77 -8.69 1.88 -1.07
C THR A 77 -9.95 2.58 -1.53
N PHE A 78 -10.14 2.60 -2.84
CA PHE A 78 -11.21 3.38 -3.45
C PHE A 78 -11.97 2.54 -4.46
N SER A 79 -13.24 2.85 -4.61
CA SER A 79 -14.02 2.25 -5.69
C SER A 79 -13.69 2.96 -6.99
N LYS A 80 -14.18 2.43 -8.09
CA LYS A 80 -13.90 3.04 -9.38
C LYS A 80 -14.48 4.45 -9.51
N ASN A 81 -15.49 4.76 -8.73
CA ASN A 81 -16.03 6.11 -8.78
C ASN A 81 -15.45 7.01 -7.71
N GLY A 82 -14.38 6.56 -7.05
CA GLY A 82 -13.66 7.45 -6.15
C GLY A 82 -14.07 7.41 -4.71
N ARG A 83 -14.99 6.53 -4.35
CA ARG A 83 -15.40 6.46 -2.96
C ARG A 83 -14.40 5.67 -2.15
N VAL A 84 -14.15 6.10 -0.93
CA VAL A 84 -13.25 5.38 -0.05
C VAL A 84 -13.95 4.12 0.42
N LEU A 85 -13.33 2.98 0.14
CA LEU A 85 -13.86 1.70 0.57
C LEU A 85 -13.29 1.28 1.90
N GLU A 86 -12.05 1.62 2.15
CA GLU A 86 -11.41 1.16 3.36
C GLU A 86 -10.25 2.07 3.71
N GLU A 87 -10.00 2.24 4.99
CA GLU A 87 -8.84 2.97 5.47
C GLU A 87 -8.16 2.14 6.52
N LYS A 88 -6.85 2.24 6.57
CA LYS A 88 -6.08 1.57 7.58
C LYS A 88 -4.99 2.51 8.05
N ASP A 89 -4.92 2.72 9.34
CA ASP A 89 -3.98 3.67 9.89
C ASP A 89 -2.83 2.94 10.56
N PHE A 90 -1.64 3.15 10.02
CA PHE A 90 -0.45 2.48 10.54
C PHE A 90 0.39 3.39 11.41
N SER A 91 -0.08 4.57 11.72
CA SER A 91 0.72 5.53 12.45
C SER A 91 1.19 5.01 13.78
N ASN A 92 0.30 4.40 14.50
CA ASN A 92 0.67 3.94 15.84
C ASN A 92 1.52 2.71 15.83
N ILE A 93 1.32 1.88 14.85
CA ILE A 93 2.11 0.66 14.75
C ILE A 93 3.56 1.02 14.53
N ASN A 94 3.79 1.98 13.68
CA ASN A 94 5.16 2.29 13.31
C ASN A 94 5.89 3.18 14.27
N ARG A 95 5.24 3.55 15.34
CA ARG A 95 5.97 4.20 16.39
C ARG A 95 6.72 3.18 17.19
N GLY A 96 6.55 1.92 16.86
CA GLY A 96 7.33 0.92 17.53
C GLY A 96 6.81 0.53 18.87
N ARG A 97 5.63 0.94 19.21
CA ARG A 97 5.12 0.56 20.48
C ARG A 97 3.64 0.56 20.45
N LEU A 98 3.08 -0.27 21.25
CA LEU A 98 1.67 -0.32 21.41
C LEU A 98 1.30 0.68 22.46
N ASN A 99 0.08 1.10 22.45
CA ASN A 99 -0.34 1.97 23.52
C ASN A 99 -0.36 1.15 24.78
N SER A 100 -0.60 1.79 25.87
CA SER A 100 -0.43 1.15 27.14
C SER A 100 -1.36 -0.01 27.34
N ARG A 101 -2.35 -0.13 26.52
CA ARG A 101 -3.23 -1.27 26.64
C ARG A 101 -2.91 -2.34 25.63
N GLY A 102 -1.86 -2.18 24.90
CA GLY A 102 -1.51 -3.15 23.92
C GLY A 102 -2.32 -3.10 22.65
N ASN A 103 -3.04 -2.05 22.45
CA ASN A 103 -3.85 -1.90 21.26
C ASN A 103 -3.01 -1.28 20.18
N PRO A 104 -2.65 -2.01 19.15
CA PRO A 104 -1.74 -1.49 18.13
C PRO A 104 -2.35 -0.39 17.31
N TYR A 105 -3.64 -0.21 17.36
CA TYR A 105 -4.25 0.82 16.57
C TYR A 105 -4.45 2.10 17.33
N GLY A 106 -4.11 2.10 18.58
CA GLY A 106 -4.24 3.29 19.35
C GLY A 106 -5.65 3.74 19.58
N VAL A 107 -6.56 3.04 19.08
CA VAL A 107 -7.87 3.44 19.21
C VAL A 107 -8.34 2.95 20.43
N SER A 108 -8.79 3.75 21.17
CA SER A 108 -9.32 3.24 22.21
C SER A 108 -10.50 2.73 21.86
N PRO A 109 -10.66 1.79 22.13
CA PRO A 109 -11.82 1.30 21.73
C PRO A 109 -12.88 2.12 22.23
N GLY A 110 -12.72 2.85 21.91
CA GLY A 110 -13.33 3.48 22.19
C GLY A 110 -13.59 4.14 22.09
N ILE A 111 -13.31 4.02 21.90
CA ILE A 111 -13.32 4.26 21.81
C ILE A 111 -13.67 4.20 21.78
N LYS A 112 -13.98 4.25 21.99
CA LYS A 112 -14.14 3.84 22.05
C LYS A 112 -14.23 4.06 22.07
#